data_d8e88c86910c25cd38df3d49af9c4825
#
_entry.id   d8e88c86910c25cd38df3d49af9c4825
#
_cell.length_a   1.000
_cell.length_b   1.000
_cell.length_c   1.000
_cell.angle_alpha   90.00
_cell.angle_beta   90.00
_cell.angle_gamma   90.00
#
_symmetry.space_group_name_H-M   'P 1'
#
loop_
_entity.id
_entity.type
_entity.pdbx_description
1 polymer ?
#
loop_
_entity_poly.entity_id
_entity_poly.type
_entity_poly.pdbx_seq_one_letter_code
_entity_poly.pdbx_strand_id
1 'polypeptide(L)'
;MLLPVTYAALVFGIRIGLLALLAAVSIIVPYLFITEIPVTNDDIIEILGIVIIGLVVNLWLESYEADKRHRQMAYLRLESAQRELQRMQQNLRFYLKQITIAQEEERRRIAQELHDDTAQDLIAISRKIDGFMSLHPALSSGDESYLEDMHQHVNRTLSSVRRFSQDLRPSVLDDLGLIPAIEWLVPELAQYYKLKIELDISGAIRRFSPETELVLFRIAQESLRNVGKHAAASQVWVTIDFLPQTTILTIKDNGRGFTPPERIGDLAVSGKLGLTGMQERAQLIGARIDLNSAPNQGTTLKVELPLSSSATEHSY
;
A
#
# COMPACT_ATOMS: atom_id res chain seq x y z
N MET A 1 9.48 -53.53 38.78
CA MET A 1 10.71 -53.48 37.96
C MET A 1 10.67 -52.55 36.73
N LEU A 2 9.51 -52.25 36.15
CA LEU A 2 9.41 -51.32 35.01
C LEU A 2 9.79 -49.87 35.32
N LEU A 3 9.59 -49.38 36.56
CA LEU A 3 9.86 -47.98 36.93
C LEU A 3 11.32 -47.53 36.70
N PRO A 4 12.38 -48.30 37.09
CA PRO A 4 13.75 -47.90 36.81
C PRO A 4 14.10 -47.85 35.32
N VAL A 5 13.53 -48.77 34.52
CA VAL A 5 13.78 -48.87 33.07
C VAL A 5 13.14 -47.70 32.32
N THR A 6 11.88 -47.40 32.69
CA THR A 6 11.18 -46.24 32.10
C THR A 6 11.82 -44.92 32.53
N TYR A 7 12.25 -44.80 33.77
CA TYR A 7 12.98 -43.65 34.29
C TYR A 7 14.32 -43.45 33.56
N ALA A 8 15.10 -44.53 33.39
CA ALA A 8 16.37 -44.50 32.65
C ALA A 8 16.18 -44.10 31.19
N ALA A 9 15.14 -44.58 30.52
CA ALA A 9 14.80 -44.18 29.14
C ALA A 9 14.38 -42.71 29.05
N LEU A 10 13.64 -42.19 30.01
CA LEU A 10 13.11 -40.84 30.05
C LEU A 10 14.18 -39.78 30.36
N VAL A 11 15.13 -40.11 31.24
CA VAL A 11 16.18 -39.18 31.69
C VAL A 11 17.46 -39.26 30.85
N PHE A 12 17.86 -40.43 30.46
CA PHE A 12 19.15 -40.68 29.77
C PHE A 12 19.02 -41.08 28.30
N GLY A 13 17.81 -41.18 27.81
CA GLY A 13 17.51 -41.55 26.42
C GLY A 13 17.34 -43.04 26.21
N ILE A 14 16.78 -43.36 25.03
CA ILE A 14 16.30 -44.72 24.69
C ILE A 14 17.37 -45.81 24.77
N ARG A 15 18.62 -45.50 24.38
CA ARG A 15 19.71 -46.46 24.38
C ARG A 15 20.05 -46.94 25.81
N ILE A 16 19.95 -46.03 26.76
CA ILE A 16 20.22 -46.35 28.17
C ILE A 16 19.02 -47.06 28.80
N GLY A 17 17.81 -46.71 28.38
CA GLY A 17 16.58 -47.45 28.73
C GLY A 17 16.61 -48.91 28.27
N LEU A 18 17.07 -49.13 27.04
CA LEU A 18 17.21 -50.46 26.45
C LEU A 18 18.32 -51.30 27.15
N LEU A 19 19.44 -50.63 27.46
CA LEU A 19 20.52 -51.26 28.25
C LEU A 19 20.06 -51.63 29.68
N ALA A 20 19.26 -50.78 30.30
CA ALA A 20 18.69 -51.05 31.61
C ALA A 20 17.70 -52.22 31.57
N LEU A 21 16.92 -52.35 30.51
CA LEU A 21 16.03 -53.48 30.30
C LEU A 21 16.81 -54.80 30.10
N LEU A 22 17.85 -54.76 29.26
CA LEU A 22 18.75 -55.91 29.05
C LEU A 22 19.48 -56.34 30.34
N ALA A 23 19.97 -55.37 31.11
CA ALA A 23 20.57 -55.63 32.40
C ALA A 23 19.59 -56.24 33.41
N ALA A 24 18.38 -55.75 33.48
CA ALA A 24 17.32 -56.32 34.33
C ALA A 24 16.98 -57.76 33.95
N VAL A 25 16.83 -58.04 32.67
CA VAL A 25 16.60 -59.45 32.16
C VAL A 25 17.81 -60.35 32.47
N SER A 26 19.04 -59.82 32.26
CA SER A 26 20.27 -60.60 32.52
C SER A 26 20.50 -60.95 34.00
N ILE A 27 19.87 -60.21 34.92
CA ILE A 27 19.93 -60.49 36.35
C ILE A 27 18.79 -61.45 36.77
N ILE A 28 17.58 -61.23 36.27
CA ILE A 28 16.39 -61.99 36.66
C ILE A 28 16.46 -63.45 36.16
N VAL A 29 16.84 -63.65 34.92
CA VAL A 29 16.86 -64.99 34.32
C VAL A 29 17.83 -65.93 35.03
N PRO A 30 19.11 -65.59 35.28
CA PRO A 30 20.03 -66.42 36.05
C PRO A 30 19.57 -66.64 37.47
N TYR A 31 19.03 -65.61 38.15
CA TYR A 31 18.53 -65.68 39.53
C TYR A 31 17.45 -66.77 39.65
N LEU A 32 16.52 -66.87 38.71
CA LEU A 32 15.47 -67.91 38.68
C LEU A 32 16.06 -69.31 38.52
N PHE A 33 17.15 -69.47 37.78
CA PHE A 33 17.85 -70.76 37.60
C PHE A 33 18.67 -71.17 38.83
N ILE A 34 19.30 -70.24 39.54
CA ILE A 34 20.18 -70.52 40.70
C ILE A 34 19.36 -70.88 41.96
N THR A 35 18.17 -70.31 42.10
CA THR A 35 17.34 -70.45 43.33
C THR A 35 16.52 -71.74 43.34
N GLU A 36 16.65 -72.65 42.32
CA GLU A 36 15.90 -73.92 42.17
C GLU A 36 14.37 -73.77 42.34
N ILE A 37 13.85 -72.56 42.19
CA ILE A 37 12.41 -72.26 42.20
C ILE A 37 11.85 -72.85 40.91
N PRO A 38 10.81 -73.73 40.98
CA PRO A 38 10.19 -74.26 39.75
C PRO A 38 9.56 -73.10 38.98
N VAL A 39 10.18 -72.75 37.85
CA VAL A 39 9.67 -71.71 36.91
C VAL A 39 8.40 -72.28 36.30
N THR A 40 7.30 -71.60 36.57
CA THR A 40 6.01 -71.96 36.01
C THR A 40 5.81 -71.24 34.66
N ASN A 41 4.86 -71.73 33.84
CA ASN A 41 4.50 -71.05 32.62
C ASN A 41 4.01 -69.63 32.83
N ASP A 42 3.41 -69.33 33.98
CA ASP A 42 2.94 -68.03 34.37
C ASP A 42 4.07 -67.03 34.61
N ASP A 43 5.21 -67.45 35.21
CA ASP A 43 6.40 -66.63 35.43
C ASP A 43 7.02 -66.22 34.07
N ILE A 44 7.04 -67.15 33.10
CA ILE A 44 7.56 -66.88 31.75
C ILE A 44 6.68 -65.83 31.03
N ILE A 45 5.34 -65.99 31.14
CA ILE A 45 4.41 -65.03 30.55
C ILE A 45 4.56 -63.64 31.18
N GLU A 46 4.74 -63.56 32.50
CA GLU A 46 4.95 -62.28 33.20
C GLU A 46 6.25 -61.60 32.75
N ILE A 47 7.35 -62.28 32.66
CA ILE A 47 8.66 -61.77 32.20
C ILE A 47 8.54 -61.29 30.75
N LEU A 48 7.89 -62.08 29.86
CA LEU A 48 7.72 -61.70 28.47
C LEU A 48 6.85 -60.47 28.34
N GLY A 49 5.77 -60.38 29.14
CA GLY A 49 4.93 -59.17 29.22
C GLY A 49 5.70 -57.92 29.61
N ILE A 50 6.56 -58.01 30.62
CA ILE A 50 7.40 -56.89 31.07
C ILE A 50 8.35 -56.45 29.94
N VAL A 51 8.99 -57.39 29.24
CA VAL A 51 9.91 -57.08 28.13
C VAL A 51 9.17 -56.40 26.97
N ILE A 52 7.99 -56.94 26.59
CA ILE A 52 7.18 -56.37 25.49
C ILE A 52 6.74 -54.94 25.87
N ILE A 53 6.18 -54.74 27.06
CA ILE A 53 5.74 -53.39 27.51
C ILE A 53 6.93 -52.41 27.53
N GLY A 54 8.10 -52.87 28.03
CA GLY A 54 9.31 -52.03 28.04
C GLY A 54 9.75 -51.61 26.62
N LEU A 55 9.66 -52.56 25.68
CA LEU A 55 10.01 -52.29 24.28
C LEU A 55 9.02 -51.33 23.62
N VAL A 56 7.71 -51.53 23.82
CA VAL A 56 6.65 -50.66 23.30
C VAL A 56 6.78 -49.24 23.85
N VAL A 57 7.02 -49.06 25.16
CA VAL A 57 7.23 -47.77 25.80
C VAL A 57 8.47 -47.06 25.23
N ASN A 58 9.58 -47.79 25.02
CA ASN A 58 10.77 -47.22 24.41
C ASN A 58 10.55 -46.76 22.99
N LEU A 59 9.90 -47.56 22.14
CA LEU A 59 9.54 -47.18 20.76
C LEU A 59 8.60 -45.98 20.75
N TRP A 60 7.64 -45.93 21.66
CA TRP A 60 6.70 -44.81 21.77
C TRP A 60 7.42 -43.52 22.17
N LEU A 61 8.36 -43.58 23.16
CA LEU A 61 9.18 -42.43 23.57
C LEU A 61 10.05 -41.91 22.42
N GLU A 62 10.65 -42.79 21.63
CA GLU A 62 11.47 -42.41 20.48
C GLU A 62 10.61 -41.68 19.43
N SER A 63 9.46 -42.27 19.10
CA SER A 63 8.49 -41.65 18.16
C SER A 63 8.02 -40.26 18.65
N TYR A 64 7.72 -40.15 19.95
CA TYR A 64 7.28 -38.91 20.56
C TYR A 64 8.36 -37.82 20.52
N GLU A 65 9.63 -38.16 20.85
CA GLU A 65 10.74 -37.20 20.77
C GLU A 65 11.04 -36.79 19.32
N ALA A 66 10.93 -37.70 18.36
CA ALA A 66 11.10 -37.41 16.94
C ALA A 66 10.01 -36.44 16.45
N ASP A 67 8.74 -36.69 16.79
CA ASP A 67 7.62 -35.81 16.45
C ASP A 67 7.79 -34.43 17.07
N LYS A 68 8.18 -34.36 18.36
CA LYS A 68 8.47 -33.09 19.05
C LYS A 68 9.57 -32.29 18.34
N ARG A 69 10.67 -32.93 17.93
CA ARG A 69 11.76 -32.30 17.18
C ARG A 69 11.28 -31.81 15.80
N HIS A 70 10.49 -32.60 15.09
CA HIS A 70 9.92 -32.21 13.79
C HIS A 70 9.01 -30.98 13.91
N ARG A 71 8.11 -30.96 14.91
CA ARG A 71 7.26 -29.79 15.19
C ARG A 71 8.06 -28.53 15.53
N GLN A 72 9.10 -28.70 16.35
CA GLN A 72 9.96 -27.57 16.74
C GLN A 72 10.73 -26.99 15.54
N MET A 73 11.27 -27.84 14.67
CA MET A 73 11.92 -27.41 13.44
C MET A 73 10.97 -26.75 12.47
N ALA A 74 9.75 -27.28 12.31
CA ALA A 74 8.71 -26.66 11.48
C ALA A 74 8.32 -25.27 12.01
N TYR A 75 8.17 -25.14 13.33
CA TYR A 75 7.88 -23.85 13.97
C TYR A 75 8.99 -22.81 13.73
N LEU A 76 10.25 -23.18 13.91
CA LEU A 76 11.39 -22.29 13.67
C LEU A 76 11.49 -21.86 12.19
N ARG A 77 11.19 -22.78 11.25
CA ARG A 77 11.13 -22.46 9.80
C ARG A 77 10.00 -21.47 9.49
N LEU A 78 8.82 -21.68 10.06
CA LEU A 78 7.69 -20.78 9.88
C LEU A 78 8.02 -19.38 10.41
N GLU A 79 8.59 -19.29 11.59
CA GLU A 79 8.99 -18.01 12.21
C GLU A 79 10.06 -17.28 11.37
N SER A 80 11.07 -18.00 10.87
CA SER A 80 12.08 -17.40 9.99
C SER A 80 11.48 -16.90 8.67
N ALA A 81 10.60 -17.68 8.03
CA ALA A 81 9.91 -17.28 6.81
C ALA A 81 8.99 -16.07 7.03
N GLN A 82 8.32 -16.01 8.17
CA GLN A 82 7.49 -14.86 8.52
C GLN A 82 8.33 -13.58 8.74
N ARG A 83 9.46 -13.68 9.41
CA ARG A 83 10.40 -12.56 9.58
C ARG A 83 10.96 -12.08 8.23
N GLU A 84 11.30 -13.00 7.34
CA GLU A 84 11.80 -12.67 6.01
C GLU A 84 10.72 -11.95 5.18
N LEU A 85 9.49 -12.45 5.19
CA LEU A 85 8.35 -11.81 4.51
C LEU A 85 8.10 -10.39 5.04
N GLN A 86 8.16 -10.19 6.36
CA GLN A 86 8.02 -8.86 6.95
C GLN A 86 9.12 -7.89 6.50
N ARG A 87 10.38 -8.35 6.44
CA ARG A 87 11.50 -7.55 5.93
C ARG A 87 11.31 -7.19 4.45
N MET A 88 10.91 -8.15 3.62
CA MET A 88 10.62 -7.90 2.21
C MET A 88 9.50 -6.86 2.03
N GLN A 89 8.42 -6.97 2.81
CA GLN A 89 7.32 -5.98 2.78
C GLN A 89 7.79 -4.57 3.19
N GLN A 90 8.63 -4.47 4.22
CA GLN A 90 9.19 -3.18 4.65
C GLN A 90 10.08 -2.57 3.57
N ASN A 91 10.97 -3.36 2.97
CA ASN A 91 11.84 -2.92 1.88
C ASN A 91 11.02 -2.47 0.66
N LEU A 92 10.00 -3.24 0.28
CA LEU A 92 9.13 -2.88 -0.83
C LEU A 92 8.42 -1.53 -0.59
N ARG A 93 7.87 -1.32 0.61
CA ARG A 93 7.27 -0.02 0.98
C ARG A 93 8.27 1.12 0.91
N PHE A 94 9.51 0.90 1.37
CA PHE A 94 10.57 1.89 1.28
C PHE A 94 10.88 2.25 -0.18
N TYR A 95 11.05 1.26 -1.06
CA TYR A 95 11.31 1.51 -2.48
C TYR A 95 10.14 2.21 -3.19
N LEU A 96 8.91 1.81 -2.91
CA LEU A 96 7.72 2.47 -3.46
C LEU A 96 7.68 3.95 -3.04
N LYS A 97 7.99 4.26 -1.78
CA LYS A 97 8.11 5.65 -1.31
C LYS A 97 9.18 6.43 -2.08
N GLN A 98 10.37 5.86 -2.26
CA GLN A 98 11.47 6.51 -2.99
C GLN A 98 11.10 6.76 -4.46
N ILE A 99 10.48 5.79 -5.12
CA ILE A 99 10.01 5.94 -6.51
C ILE A 99 8.97 7.04 -6.62
N THR A 100 8.00 7.10 -5.68
CA THR A 100 6.96 8.14 -5.67
C THR A 100 7.57 9.53 -5.49
N ILE A 101 8.52 9.68 -4.57
CA ILE A 101 9.24 10.95 -4.36
C ILE A 101 10.00 11.36 -5.64
N ALA A 102 10.78 10.45 -6.20
CA ALA A 102 11.54 10.73 -7.43
C ALA A 102 10.64 11.09 -8.62
N GLN A 103 9.48 10.46 -8.75
CA GLN A 103 8.49 10.82 -9.78
C GLN A 103 7.92 12.22 -9.57
N GLU A 104 7.63 12.60 -8.33
CA GLU A 104 7.09 13.95 -8.06
C GLU A 104 8.16 15.04 -8.22
N GLU A 105 9.41 14.76 -7.89
CA GLU A 105 10.54 15.67 -8.17
C GLU A 105 10.75 15.84 -9.67
N GLU A 106 10.70 14.76 -10.44
CA GLU A 106 10.83 14.83 -11.90
C GLU A 106 9.64 15.58 -12.53
N ARG A 107 8.41 15.35 -12.06
CA ARG A 107 7.24 16.13 -12.49
C ARG A 107 7.40 17.62 -12.20
N ARG A 108 7.93 17.95 -11.01
CA ARG A 108 8.22 19.34 -10.64
C ARG A 108 9.23 19.96 -11.58
N ARG A 109 10.34 19.27 -11.84
CA ARG A 109 11.40 19.73 -12.74
C ARG A 109 10.86 19.99 -14.15
N ILE A 110 10.14 19.02 -14.72
CA ILE A 110 9.54 19.18 -16.05
C ILE A 110 8.53 20.32 -16.08
N ALA A 111 7.70 20.46 -15.05
CA ALA A 111 6.72 21.54 -14.97
C ALA A 111 7.41 22.93 -14.95
N GLN A 112 8.52 23.06 -14.22
CA GLN A 112 9.32 24.29 -14.18
C GLN A 112 9.99 24.59 -15.54
N GLU A 113 10.62 23.60 -16.17
CA GLU A 113 11.23 23.77 -17.50
C GLU A 113 10.19 24.17 -18.56
N LEU A 114 9.00 23.56 -18.54
CA LEU A 114 7.91 23.94 -19.45
C LEU A 114 7.42 25.38 -19.20
N HIS A 115 7.34 25.79 -17.92
CA HIS A 115 6.88 27.12 -17.57
C HIS A 115 7.94 28.20 -17.87
N ASP A 116 9.20 27.96 -17.47
CA ASP A 116 10.26 28.99 -17.49
C ASP A 116 10.87 29.13 -18.89
N ASP A 117 11.13 28.03 -19.57
CA ASP A 117 11.78 28.07 -20.89
C ASP A 117 10.73 28.09 -22.03
N THR A 118 9.93 27.02 -22.13
CA THR A 118 9.06 26.84 -23.30
C THR A 118 7.92 27.88 -23.36
N ALA A 119 7.28 28.19 -22.22
CA ALA A 119 6.18 29.14 -22.21
C ALA A 119 6.70 30.59 -22.43
N GLN A 120 7.88 30.93 -21.87
CA GLN A 120 8.48 32.26 -22.06
C GLN A 120 8.94 32.46 -23.52
N ASP A 121 9.51 31.44 -24.18
CA ASP A 121 9.86 31.51 -25.60
C ASP A 121 8.62 31.72 -26.49
N LEU A 122 7.53 31.01 -26.22
CA LEU A 122 6.27 31.20 -26.95
C LEU A 122 5.69 32.58 -26.73
N ILE A 123 5.76 33.15 -25.52
CA ILE A 123 5.36 34.54 -25.25
C ILE A 123 6.23 35.53 -26.02
N ALA A 124 7.55 35.30 -26.09
CA ALA A 124 8.44 36.13 -26.84
C ALA A 124 8.15 36.10 -28.34
N ILE A 125 7.82 34.92 -28.90
CA ILE A 125 7.41 34.77 -30.30
C ILE A 125 6.09 35.49 -30.55
N SER A 126 5.07 35.29 -29.67
CA SER A 126 3.77 35.98 -29.78
C SER A 126 3.95 37.50 -29.81
N ARG A 127 4.76 38.05 -28.89
CA ARG A 127 5.05 39.49 -28.84
C ARG A 127 5.82 40.00 -30.07
N LYS A 128 6.68 39.19 -30.66
CA LYS A 128 7.40 39.56 -31.92
C LYS A 128 6.43 39.63 -33.10
N ILE A 129 5.44 38.72 -33.19
CA ILE A 129 4.41 38.76 -34.21
C ILE A 129 3.54 40.01 -34.03
N ASP A 130 3.08 40.31 -32.81
CA ASP A 130 2.29 41.52 -32.50
C ASP A 130 3.07 42.79 -32.83
N GLY A 131 4.35 42.85 -32.44
CA GLY A 131 5.22 43.98 -32.73
C GLY A 131 5.44 44.18 -34.25
N PHE A 132 5.60 43.09 -35.01
CA PHE A 132 5.76 43.18 -36.46
C PHE A 132 4.48 43.68 -37.11
N MET A 133 3.32 43.16 -36.76
CA MET A 133 2.00 43.63 -37.29
C MET A 133 1.78 45.12 -36.97
N SER A 134 2.11 45.55 -35.72
CA SER A 134 1.96 46.94 -35.33
C SER A 134 2.86 47.91 -36.06
N LEU A 135 4.08 47.49 -36.44
CA LEU A 135 5.06 48.34 -37.15
C LEU A 135 4.78 48.38 -38.68
N HIS A 136 4.01 47.48 -39.21
CA HIS A 136 3.75 47.35 -40.63
C HIS A 136 2.24 47.40 -40.95
N PRO A 137 1.56 48.55 -40.77
CA PRO A 137 0.12 48.68 -40.92
C PRO A 137 -0.31 48.61 -42.41
N ALA A 138 0.64 48.56 -43.36
CA ALA A 138 0.37 48.48 -44.82
C ALA A 138 0.63 47.05 -45.37
N LEU A 139 0.51 46.01 -44.57
CA LEU A 139 0.61 44.63 -45.03
C LEU A 139 -0.50 44.31 -46.04
N SER A 140 -0.21 43.40 -46.97
CA SER A 140 -1.31 42.88 -47.79
C SER A 140 -2.31 42.10 -46.94
N SER A 141 -3.58 42.06 -47.32
CA SER A 141 -4.61 41.29 -46.59
C SER A 141 -4.26 39.79 -46.44
N GLY A 142 -3.48 39.25 -47.38
CA GLY A 142 -2.98 37.87 -47.33
C GLY A 142 -1.92 37.68 -46.26
N ASP A 143 -0.93 38.61 -46.16
CA ASP A 143 0.13 38.56 -45.15
C ASP A 143 -0.42 38.82 -43.74
N GLU A 144 -1.35 39.75 -43.60
CA GLU A 144 -2.01 40.02 -42.32
C GLU A 144 -2.76 38.79 -41.83
N SER A 145 -3.56 38.13 -42.69
CA SER A 145 -4.26 36.89 -42.35
C SER A 145 -3.32 35.76 -41.97
N TYR A 146 -2.18 35.65 -42.65
CA TYR A 146 -1.17 34.64 -42.36
C TYR A 146 -0.50 34.86 -40.98
N LEU A 147 -0.14 36.09 -40.67
CA LEU A 147 0.42 36.46 -39.36
C LEU A 147 -0.58 36.27 -38.20
N GLU A 148 -1.83 36.62 -38.43
CA GLU A 148 -2.90 36.38 -37.44
C GLU A 148 -3.09 34.88 -37.17
N ASP A 149 -3.05 34.04 -38.23
CA ASP A 149 -3.14 32.58 -38.04
C ASP A 149 -1.92 32.01 -37.25
N MET A 150 -0.72 32.51 -37.56
CA MET A 150 0.50 32.19 -36.83
C MET A 150 0.37 32.60 -35.34
N HIS A 151 -0.10 33.83 -35.07
CA HIS A 151 -0.31 34.34 -33.71
C HIS A 151 -1.31 33.46 -32.93
N GLN A 152 -2.42 33.13 -33.56
CA GLN A 152 -3.41 32.23 -32.96
C GLN A 152 -2.85 30.84 -32.69
N HIS A 153 -2.01 30.31 -33.59
CA HIS A 153 -1.36 29.02 -33.41
C HIS A 153 -0.39 29.02 -32.20
N VAL A 154 0.44 30.05 -32.10
CA VAL A 154 1.37 30.25 -30.96
C VAL A 154 0.59 30.34 -29.65
N ASN A 155 -0.50 31.11 -29.59
CA ASN A 155 -1.32 31.28 -28.40
C ASN A 155 -2.04 29.98 -27.99
N ARG A 156 -2.52 29.18 -28.94
CA ARG A 156 -3.05 27.82 -28.66
C ARG A 156 -2.00 26.89 -28.10
N THR A 157 -0.78 26.91 -28.67
CA THR A 157 0.35 26.11 -28.19
C THR A 157 0.75 26.54 -26.77
N LEU A 158 0.87 27.85 -26.51
CA LEU A 158 1.17 28.41 -25.19
C LEU A 158 0.14 27.96 -24.14
N SER A 159 -1.15 28.02 -24.48
CA SER A 159 -2.22 27.53 -23.59
C SER A 159 -2.10 26.03 -23.31
N SER A 160 -1.70 25.26 -24.30
CA SER A 160 -1.46 23.82 -24.12
C SER A 160 -0.26 23.52 -23.25
N VAL A 161 0.87 24.23 -23.44
CA VAL A 161 2.07 24.10 -22.61
C VAL A 161 1.79 24.46 -21.15
N ARG A 162 1.08 25.59 -20.92
CA ARG A 162 0.67 25.99 -19.59
C ARG A 162 -0.17 24.92 -18.88
N ARG A 163 -1.15 24.36 -19.59
CA ARG A 163 -1.99 23.28 -19.09
C ARG A 163 -1.16 22.02 -18.75
N PHE A 164 -0.22 21.61 -19.61
CA PHE A 164 0.65 20.47 -19.32
C PHE A 164 1.53 20.70 -18.10
N SER A 165 2.13 21.89 -17.96
CA SER A 165 2.92 22.25 -16.79
C SER A 165 2.08 22.15 -15.51
N GLN A 166 0.87 22.71 -15.51
CA GLN A 166 -0.06 22.66 -14.38
C GLN A 166 -0.56 21.26 -14.08
N ASP A 167 -0.80 20.43 -15.11
CA ASP A 167 -1.15 19.01 -14.93
C ASP A 167 -0.02 18.21 -14.28
N LEU A 168 1.22 18.53 -14.61
CA LEU A 168 2.39 17.91 -14.00
C LEU A 168 2.55 18.34 -12.54
N ARG A 169 2.55 19.64 -12.25
CA ARG A 169 2.58 20.20 -10.89
C ARG A 169 2.12 21.65 -10.90
N PRO A 170 0.97 21.99 -10.28
CA PRO A 170 0.55 23.37 -10.20
C PRO A 170 1.48 24.16 -9.25
N SER A 171 2.06 25.26 -9.74
CA SER A 171 2.85 26.18 -8.89
C SER A 171 2.03 26.73 -7.74
N VAL A 172 0.73 26.93 -7.95
CA VAL A 172 -0.24 27.35 -6.93
C VAL A 172 -0.21 26.46 -5.68
N LEU A 173 0.04 25.14 -5.85
CA LEU A 173 0.15 24.23 -4.72
C LEU A 173 1.38 24.51 -3.84
N ASP A 174 2.52 24.80 -4.48
CA ASP A 174 3.77 25.08 -3.78
C ASP A 174 3.71 26.47 -3.08
N ASP A 175 3.10 27.46 -3.74
CA ASP A 175 3.07 28.86 -3.27
C ASP A 175 1.92 29.14 -2.27
N LEU A 176 0.70 28.69 -2.63
CA LEU A 176 -0.53 29.04 -1.90
C LEU A 176 -1.16 27.85 -1.16
N GLY A 177 -0.77 26.62 -1.44
CA GLY A 177 -1.19 25.40 -0.75
C GLY A 177 -2.39 24.70 -1.36
N LEU A 178 -2.93 23.72 -0.60
CA LEU A 178 -3.94 22.79 -1.07
C LEU A 178 -5.23 23.46 -1.55
N ILE A 179 -5.78 24.39 -0.75
CA ILE A 179 -7.10 24.95 -1.05
C ILE A 179 -7.11 25.73 -2.37
N PRO A 180 -6.24 26.74 -2.59
CA PRO A 180 -6.17 27.43 -3.88
C PRO A 180 -5.87 26.49 -5.05
N ALA A 181 -5.09 25.42 -4.82
CA ALA A 181 -4.79 24.44 -5.85
C ALA A 181 -6.05 23.62 -6.23
N ILE A 182 -6.92 23.26 -5.29
CA ILE A 182 -8.19 22.58 -5.53
C ILE A 182 -9.20 23.55 -6.20
N GLU A 183 -9.28 24.79 -5.74
CA GLU A 183 -10.11 25.84 -6.33
C GLU A 183 -9.74 26.10 -7.80
N TRP A 184 -8.47 25.96 -8.13
CA TRP A 184 -8.01 26.02 -9.52
C TRP A 184 -8.33 24.73 -10.30
N LEU A 185 -8.11 23.54 -9.71
CA LEU A 185 -8.27 22.24 -10.35
C LEU A 185 -9.73 21.95 -10.77
N VAL A 186 -10.68 22.32 -9.90
CA VAL A 186 -12.10 22.01 -10.07
C VAL A 186 -12.68 22.61 -11.36
N PRO A 187 -12.60 23.91 -11.62
CA PRO A 187 -13.13 24.50 -12.87
C PRO A 187 -12.41 24.02 -14.12
N GLU A 188 -11.09 23.76 -14.05
CA GLU A 188 -10.32 23.23 -15.19
C GLU A 188 -10.83 21.84 -15.61
N LEU A 189 -11.02 20.91 -14.65
CA LEU A 189 -11.54 19.58 -14.96
C LEU A 189 -13.04 19.59 -15.28
N ALA A 190 -13.81 20.50 -14.68
CA ALA A 190 -15.21 20.70 -15.01
C ALA A 190 -15.38 21.07 -16.49
N GLN A 191 -14.58 22.01 -16.98
CA GLN A 191 -14.58 22.43 -18.38
C GLN A 191 -14.08 21.31 -19.32
N TYR A 192 -12.97 20.64 -18.95
CA TYR A 192 -12.35 19.62 -19.79
C TYR A 192 -13.28 18.41 -20.02
N TYR A 193 -13.91 17.92 -18.94
CA TYR A 193 -14.80 16.74 -19.00
C TYR A 193 -16.28 17.10 -19.19
N LYS A 194 -16.63 18.39 -19.27
CA LYS A 194 -18.00 18.90 -19.33
C LYS A 194 -18.88 18.38 -18.18
N LEU A 195 -18.32 18.41 -16.97
CA LEU A 195 -18.95 17.98 -15.73
C LEU A 195 -19.41 19.20 -14.91
N LYS A 196 -20.54 19.06 -14.21
CA LYS A 196 -20.87 20.00 -13.14
C LYS A 196 -20.14 19.55 -11.87
N ILE A 197 -19.17 20.33 -11.40
CA ILE A 197 -18.44 20.05 -10.16
C ILE A 197 -18.75 21.14 -9.14
N GLU A 198 -19.23 20.75 -7.97
CA GLU A 198 -19.48 21.63 -6.83
C GLU A 198 -18.37 21.44 -5.81
N LEU A 199 -17.76 22.54 -5.36
CA LEU A 199 -16.72 22.55 -4.31
C LEU A 199 -17.28 23.22 -3.06
N ASP A 200 -17.18 22.54 -1.94
CA ASP A 200 -17.54 23.06 -0.62
C ASP A 200 -16.39 22.89 0.36
N ILE A 201 -16.05 23.95 1.11
CA ILE A 201 -14.96 23.96 2.06
C ILE A 201 -15.50 24.46 3.39
N SER A 202 -15.36 23.63 4.43
CA SER A 202 -15.91 23.92 5.74
C SER A 202 -14.84 23.87 6.85
N GLY A 203 -15.09 24.58 7.95
CA GLY A 203 -14.22 24.63 9.12
C GLY A 203 -13.06 25.63 9.00
N ALA A 204 -12.12 25.58 9.94
CA ALA A 204 -10.96 26.48 9.98
C ALA A 204 -9.85 25.93 9.07
N ILE A 205 -9.66 26.61 7.92
CA ILE A 205 -8.62 26.24 6.93
C ILE A 205 -7.24 26.25 7.61
N ARG A 206 -6.46 25.20 7.34
CA ARG A 206 -5.09 25.04 7.85
C ARG A 206 -4.14 24.59 6.75
N ARG A 207 -2.87 24.90 6.93
CA ARG A 207 -1.79 24.40 6.07
C ARG A 207 -1.28 23.08 6.59
N PHE A 208 -0.79 22.25 5.68
CA PHE A 208 -0.11 21.00 5.98
C PHE A 208 1.33 21.05 5.49
N SER A 209 2.09 20.00 5.74
CA SER A 209 3.42 19.88 5.12
C SER A 209 3.27 19.81 3.59
N PRO A 210 4.25 20.31 2.82
CA PRO A 210 4.20 20.27 1.35
C PRO A 210 3.92 18.86 0.79
N GLU A 211 4.45 17.82 1.46
CA GLU A 211 4.21 16.43 1.07
C GLU A 211 2.75 16.03 1.28
N THR A 212 2.16 16.44 2.39
CA THR A 212 0.76 16.15 2.72
C THR A 212 -0.18 16.87 1.74
N GLU A 213 0.04 18.14 1.47
CA GLU A 213 -0.75 18.92 0.51
C GLU A 213 -0.67 18.32 -0.90
N LEU A 214 0.53 17.91 -1.32
CA LEU A 214 0.75 17.27 -2.61
C LEU A 214 0.00 15.94 -2.72
N VAL A 215 0.04 15.10 -1.69
CA VAL A 215 -0.67 13.81 -1.69
C VAL A 215 -2.18 14.02 -1.77
N LEU A 216 -2.74 14.92 -0.96
CA LEU A 216 -4.17 15.23 -1.00
C LEU A 216 -4.59 15.79 -2.36
N PHE A 217 -3.79 16.69 -2.93
CA PHE A 217 -4.01 17.22 -4.27
C PHE A 217 -3.99 16.12 -5.34
N ARG A 218 -3.01 15.20 -5.31
CA ARG A 218 -2.93 14.08 -6.25
C ARG A 218 -4.11 13.12 -6.14
N ILE A 219 -4.60 12.88 -4.94
CA ILE A 219 -5.79 12.05 -4.74
C ILE A 219 -7.02 12.75 -5.34
N ALA A 220 -7.18 14.04 -5.10
CA ALA A 220 -8.28 14.81 -5.70
C ALA A 220 -8.20 14.81 -7.23
N GLN A 221 -7.03 15.10 -7.80
CA GLN A 221 -6.79 15.13 -9.24
C GLN A 221 -7.11 13.78 -9.91
N GLU A 222 -6.58 12.68 -9.34
CA GLU A 222 -6.81 11.33 -9.87
C GLU A 222 -8.28 10.90 -9.73
N SER A 223 -8.93 11.24 -8.61
CA SER A 223 -10.35 10.94 -8.40
C SER A 223 -11.24 11.66 -9.40
N LEU A 224 -11.02 12.96 -9.61
CA LEU A 224 -11.77 13.74 -10.57
C LEU A 224 -11.53 13.27 -12.02
N ARG A 225 -10.30 12.91 -12.37
CA ARG A 225 -9.97 12.29 -13.66
C ARG A 225 -10.67 10.95 -13.86
N ASN A 226 -10.74 10.13 -12.81
CA ASN A 226 -11.44 8.84 -12.86
C ASN A 226 -12.94 9.05 -13.09
N VAL A 227 -13.55 10.03 -12.45
CA VAL A 227 -14.95 10.40 -12.73
C VAL A 227 -15.11 10.80 -14.18
N GLY A 228 -14.29 11.72 -14.68
CA GLY A 228 -14.38 12.21 -16.07
C GLY A 228 -14.18 11.13 -17.12
N LYS A 229 -13.28 10.16 -16.88
CA LYS A 229 -12.97 9.09 -17.84
C LYS A 229 -13.89 7.89 -17.74
N HIS A 230 -14.43 7.60 -16.55
CA HIS A 230 -15.00 6.28 -16.28
C HIS A 230 -16.42 6.30 -15.72
N ALA A 231 -16.83 7.36 -15.03
CA ALA A 231 -18.08 7.33 -14.29
C ALA A 231 -19.33 7.59 -15.15
N ALA A 232 -19.19 8.27 -16.29
CA ALA A 232 -20.32 8.80 -17.06
C ALA A 232 -21.28 9.63 -16.17
N ALA A 233 -20.71 10.34 -15.18
CA ALA A 233 -21.44 11.19 -14.25
C ALA A 233 -21.86 12.50 -14.92
N SER A 234 -22.91 13.12 -14.42
CA SER A 234 -23.31 14.48 -14.77
C SER A 234 -22.92 15.51 -13.70
N GLN A 235 -22.74 15.05 -12.46
CA GLN A 235 -22.45 15.91 -11.32
C GLN A 235 -21.46 15.25 -10.36
N VAL A 236 -20.58 16.09 -9.81
CA VAL A 236 -19.56 15.70 -8.82
C VAL A 236 -19.60 16.70 -7.67
N TRP A 237 -19.44 16.21 -6.47
CA TRP A 237 -19.30 17.01 -5.25
C TRP A 237 -17.91 16.77 -4.66
N VAL A 238 -17.18 17.84 -4.43
CA VAL A 238 -15.91 17.85 -3.73
C VAL A 238 -16.11 18.59 -2.43
N THR A 239 -15.88 17.94 -1.30
CA THR A 239 -15.97 18.60 0.02
C THR A 239 -14.66 18.46 0.77
N ILE A 240 -14.25 19.53 1.47
CA ILE A 240 -13.08 19.52 2.35
C ILE A 240 -13.51 20.06 3.72
N ASP A 241 -13.55 19.17 4.70
CA ASP A 241 -14.00 19.49 6.05
C ASP A 241 -12.82 19.54 7.02
N PHE A 242 -12.53 20.73 7.54
CA PHE A 242 -11.49 20.94 8.55
C PHE A 242 -12.08 20.79 9.96
N LEU A 243 -12.10 19.55 10.46
CA LEU A 243 -12.56 19.25 11.81
C LEU A 243 -11.43 19.43 12.85
N PRO A 244 -11.73 19.54 14.15
CA PRO A 244 -10.71 19.79 15.18
C PRO A 244 -9.57 18.77 15.23
N GLN A 245 -9.84 17.48 14.97
CA GLN A 245 -8.87 16.39 15.08
C GLN A 245 -8.57 15.68 13.77
N THR A 246 -9.27 16.04 12.68
CA THR A 246 -9.09 15.41 11.39
C THR A 246 -9.46 16.36 10.26
N THR A 247 -8.90 16.15 9.09
CA THR A 247 -9.35 16.80 7.85
C THR A 247 -9.89 15.71 6.93
N ILE A 248 -11.04 15.97 6.35
CA ILE A 248 -11.74 15.03 5.49
C ILE A 248 -11.87 15.63 4.09
N LEU A 249 -11.32 14.94 3.09
CA LEU A 249 -11.55 15.25 1.68
C LEU A 249 -12.52 14.18 1.13
N THR A 250 -13.67 14.61 0.60
CA THR A 250 -14.65 13.71 -0.01
C THR A 250 -14.89 14.09 -1.45
N ILE A 251 -14.86 13.09 -2.35
CA ILE A 251 -15.20 13.24 -3.76
C ILE A 251 -16.30 12.24 -4.06
N LYS A 252 -17.46 12.75 -4.44
CA LYS A 252 -18.67 11.95 -4.74
C LYS A 252 -19.16 12.26 -6.14
N ASP A 253 -19.50 11.21 -6.92
CA ASP A 253 -20.13 11.34 -8.21
C ASP A 253 -21.49 10.62 -8.26
N ASN A 254 -22.33 11.01 -9.21
CA ASN A 254 -23.61 10.36 -9.50
C ASN A 254 -23.55 9.43 -10.72
N GLY A 255 -22.36 8.92 -11.04
CA GLY A 255 -22.14 8.11 -12.22
C GLY A 255 -22.59 6.66 -12.10
N ARG A 256 -22.13 5.83 -13.04
CA ARG A 256 -22.51 4.39 -13.12
C ARG A 256 -21.98 3.54 -11.97
N GLY A 257 -21.01 4.04 -11.17
CA GLY A 257 -20.40 3.27 -10.13
C GLY A 257 -19.76 1.95 -10.60
N PHE A 258 -19.34 1.14 -9.67
CA PHE A 258 -18.79 -0.22 -9.90
C PHE A 258 -18.83 -1.03 -8.61
N THR A 259 -18.64 -2.36 -8.72
CA THR A 259 -18.47 -3.21 -7.54
C THR A 259 -16.99 -3.18 -7.14
N PRO A 260 -16.63 -2.59 -5.99
CA PRO A 260 -15.27 -2.66 -5.47
C PRO A 260 -14.96 -4.08 -5.01
N PRO A 261 -13.71 -4.58 -5.15
CA PRO A 261 -13.31 -5.85 -4.54
C PRO A 261 -13.28 -5.72 -3.01
N GLU A 262 -13.39 -6.85 -2.30
CA GLU A 262 -13.38 -6.89 -0.83
C GLU A 262 -12.14 -6.23 -0.21
N ARG A 263 -11.01 -6.28 -0.92
CA ARG A 263 -9.77 -5.61 -0.53
C ARG A 263 -9.31 -4.68 -1.64
N ILE A 264 -9.05 -3.42 -1.31
CA ILE A 264 -8.55 -2.44 -2.29
C ILE A 264 -7.20 -2.90 -2.90
N GLY A 265 -6.38 -3.67 -2.17
CA GLY A 265 -5.15 -4.26 -2.69
C GLY A 265 -5.35 -5.21 -3.88
N ASP A 266 -6.52 -5.84 -4.02
CA ASP A 266 -6.84 -6.75 -5.13
C ASP A 266 -7.18 -5.98 -6.43
N LEU A 267 -7.35 -4.65 -6.35
CA LEU A 267 -7.53 -3.77 -7.52
C LEU A 267 -6.30 -3.73 -8.44
N ALA A 268 -5.10 -3.92 -7.89
CA ALA A 268 -3.86 -3.97 -8.67
C ALA A 268 -3.87 -5.13 -9.68
N VAL A 269 -4.41 -6.29 -9.28
CA VAL A 269 -4.53 -7.49 -10.13
C VAL A 269 -5.55 -7.27 -11.26
N SER A 270 -6.55 -6.42 -11.04
CA SER A 270 -7.60 -6.10 -12.02
C SER A 270 -7.26 -4.90 -12.92
N GLY A 271 -6.01 -4.41 -12.92
CA GLY A 271 -5.55 -3.30 -13.77
C GLY A 271 -6.00 -1.90 -13.32
N LYS A 272 -6.61 -1.77 -12.15
CA LYS A 272 -7.07 -0.47 -11.59
C LYS A 272 -5.97 0.20 -10.77
N LEU A 273 -4.82 0.43 -11.38
CA LEU A 273 -3.60 0.98 -10.74
C LEU A 273 -3.81 2.35 -10.07
N GLY A 274 -4.74 3.16 -10.59
CA GLY A 274 -5.04 4.50 -10.02
C GLY A 274 -5.54 4.45 -8.58
N LEU A 275 -6.46 3.53 -8.26
CA LEU A 275 -7.01 3.38 -6.91
C LEU A 275 -5.98 2.84 -5.91
N THR A 276 -5.16 1.87 -6.34
CA THR A 276 -4.06 1.34 -5.52
C THR A 276 -3.03 2.43 -5.22
N GLY A 277 -2.64 3.21 -6.24
CA GLY A 277 -1.70 4.31 -6.07
C GLY A 277 -2.23 5.44 -5.17
N MET A 278 -3.54 5.70 -5.16
CA MET A 278 -4.14 6.65 -4.21
C MET A 278 -4.06 6.12 -2.77
N GLN A 279 -4.35 4.84 -2.55
CA GLN A 279 -4.26 4.23 -1.21
C GLN A 279 -2.83 4.24 -0.67
N GLU A 280 -1.85 3.85 -1.49
CA GLU A 280 -0.44 3.89 -1.12
C GLU A 280 0.01 5.31 -0.74
N ARG A 281 -0.34 6.30 -1.56
CA ARG A 281 -0.05 7.71 -1.26
C ARG A 281 -0.69 8.18 0.03
N ALA A 282 -1.95 7.86 0.29
CA ALA A 282 -2.62 8.21 1.54
C ALA A 282 -1.91 7.62 2.77
N GLN A 283 -1.45 6.37 2.68
CA GLN A 283 -0.70 5.73 3.76
C GLN A 283 0.63 6.42 4.06
N LEU A 284 1.29 7.05 3.06
CA LEU A 284 2.54 7.79 3.28
C LEU A 284 2.37 8.98 4.22
N ILE A 285 1.19 9.59 4.24
CA ILE A 285 0.86 10.74 5.09
C ILE A 285 0.01 10.34 6.32
N GLY A 286 -0.14 9.04 6.59
CA GLY A 286 -0.97 8.55 7.69
C GLY A 286 -2.48 8.73 7.50
N ALA A 287 -2.94 9.05 6.29
CA ALA A 287 -4.35 9.16 5.97
C ALA A 287 -4.97 7.80 5.66
N ARG A 288 -6.29 7.69 5.89
CA ARG A 288 -7.11 6.54 5.52
C ARG A 288 -7.98 6.89 4.32
N ILE A 289 -8.08 5.97 3.36
CA ILE A 289 -9.04 6.06 2.26
C ILE A 289 -10.18 5.07 2.50
N ASP A 290 -11.39 5.56 2.35
CA ASP A 290 -12.62 4.78 2.26
C ASP A 290 -13.26 4.98 0.89
N LEU A 291 -13.59 3.87 0.21
CA LEU A 291 -14.16 3.86 -1.13
C LEU A 291 -15.49 3.11 -1.09
N ASN A 292 -16.56 3.84 -1.36
CA ASN A 292 -17.90 3.26 -1.47
C ASN A 292 -18.43 3.45 -2.89
N SER A 293 -18.77 2.36 -3.55
CA SER A 293 -19.35 2.36 -4.91
C SER A 293 -20.24 1.16 -5.10
N ALA A 294 -21.34 1.35 -5.85
CA ALA A 294 -22.19 0.27 -6.29
C ALA A 294 -22.67 0.56 -7.72
N PRO A 295 -23.00 -0.48 -8.52
CA PRO A 295 -23.52 -0.29 -9.85
C PRO A 295 -24.74 0.63 -9.88
N ASN A 296 -24.69 1.67 -10.72
CA ASN A 296 -25.70 2.72 -10.89
C ASN A 296 -25.97 3.61 -9.65
N GLN A 297 -25.05 3.63 -8.67
CA GLN A 297 -25.17 4.48 -7.48
C GLN A 297 -24.04 5.50 -7.35
N GLY A 298 -23.18 5.61 -8.38
CA GLY A 298 -21.99 6.47 -8.36
C GLY A 298 -20.88 5.93 -7.46
N THR A 299 -19.91 6.80 -7.17
CA THR A 299 -18.77 6.48 -6.31
C THR A 299 -18.55 7.58 -5.30
N THR A 300 -18.18 7.21 -4.09
CA THR A 300 -17.74 8.13 -3.04
C THR A 300 -16.37 7.69 -2.57
N LEU A 301 -15.38 8.56 -2.73
CA LEU A 301 -14.05 8.43 -2.16
C LEU A 301 -13.93 9.39 -0.99
N LYS A 302 -13.56 8.90 0.18
CA LYS A 302 -13.34 9.68 1.40
C LYS A 302 -11.92 9.48 1.87
N VAL A 303 -11.18 10.56 2.08
CA VAL A 303 -9.83 10.59 2.65
C VAL A 303 -9.90 11.23 4.01
N GLU A 304 -9.51 10.51 5.05
CA GLU A 304 -9.45 11.00 6.42
C GLU A 304 -7.98 11.15 6.83
N LEU A 305 -7.56 12.38 7.08
CA LEU A 305 -6.24 12.73 7.59
C LEU A 305 -6.35 13.09 9.07
N PRO A 306 -5.94 12.22 10.00
CA PRO A 306 -5.90 12.57 11.42
C PRO A 306 -4.81 13.60 11.67
N LEU A 307 -5.09 14.56 12.53
CA LEU A 307 -4.09 15.51 13.01
C LEU A 307 -3.27 14.82 14.11
N SER A 308 -1.99 14.57 13.85
CA SER A 308 -1.07 14.21 14.93
C SER A 308 -0.96 15.39 15.88
N SER A 309 -0.96 15.12 17.19
CA SER A 309 -0.87 16.12 18.25
C SER A 309 0.42 16.97 18.28
N SER A 310 1.21 16.95 17.22
CA SER A 310 2.48 17.70 17.05
C SER A 310 2.41 18.85 16.05
N ALA A 311 1.22 19.21 15.55
CA ALA A 311 1.09 20.43 14.74
C ALA A 311 1.04 21.63 15.68
N THR A 312 2.20 22.18 15.99
CA THR A 312 2.37 23.48 16.64
C THR A 312 1.64 24.54 15.79
N GLU A 313 0.67 25.20 16.39
CA GLU A 313 -0.01 26.37 15.84
C GLU A 313 1.03 27.40 15.38
N HIS A 314 1.22 27.56 14.09
CA HIS A 314 1.73 28.79 13.53
C HIS A 314 0.51 29.60 13.12
N SER A 315 -0.05 30.30 14.11
CA SER A 315 -0.94 31.43 13.90
C SER A 315 -0.12 32.60 13.33
N TYR A 316 -0.53 33.07 12.17
CA TYR A 316 -0.20 34.41 11.69
C TYR A 316 -1.38 35.33 11.89
#